data_0d50af79144e0fab1c826245e0d0712b
#
_entry.id   0d50af79144e0fab1c826245e0d0712b
#
_cell.length_a   1.000
_cell.length_b   1.000
_cell.length_c   1.000
_cell.angle_alpha   90.00
_cell.angle_beta   90.00
_cell.angle_gamma   90.00
#
_symmetry.space_group_name_H-M   'P 1'
#
loop_
_entity.id
_entity.type
_entity.pdbx_description
1 polymer ?
#
loop_
_entity_poly.entity_id
_entity_poly.type
_entity_poly.pdbx_seq_one_letter_code
_entity_poly.pdbx_strand_id
1 'polypeptide(L)'
;MIEQAAQPRVTGAGLQLAPNAVRILKALGLAKPLTQKAFAPSALRIRDLMTGRSIGCLPLGERCKAHYGDAYLTMHRADLAQALLDQAQALNIRIAWGEQLISLTQDAHSTNVQTTHHQIQAPIVVGADGLWSRVRPSVPLASPPTPVGQEALRAVLMDRKRDPSMDQEVTVWVGAGQHVVGYPIQAGQAYSLVVVRHQSSAYPNDWDHRLSRQAIGDVCVSSNPLLKDLLQAADEWHGWPLSASVPVSAAEAFGSGRIALVGDAAHSLRPHMAQGAAMALEDAWRLADNLAWKDYQLDDPIESIRRYGEQRWRRVARVQRQSEKAGKVFQLRGPLGWARNLALRMAATPLLDQPWLYSVSGSNSREH
;
A
#
# COMPACT_ATOMS: atom_id res chain seq x y z
N MET A 1 3.58 -18.16 -12.67
CA MET A 1 2.61 -17.17 -12.18
C MET A 1 1.51 -17.03 -13.21
N ILE A 2 0.26 -16.82 -12.80
CA ILE A 2 -0.87 -16.50 -13.69
C ILE A 2 -1.36 -15.08 -13.41
N GLU A 3 -1.79 -14.35 -14.45
CA GLU A 3 -2.31 -12.99 -14.37
C GLU A 3 -3.49 -12.84 -15.35
N GLN A 4 -4.62 -12.32 -14.84
CA GLN A 4 -5.84 -12.18 -15.65
C GLN A 4 -5.75 -11.08 -16.71
N ALA A 5 -4.93 -10.06 -16.51
CA ALA A 5 -4.69 -9.03 -17.50
C ALA A 5 -3.90 -9.61 -18.69
N ALA A 6 -4.25 -9.21 -19.91
CA ALA A 6 -3.54 -9.63 -21.11
C ALA A 6 -2.10 -9.08 -21.21
N GLN A 7 -1.82 -7.99 -20.46
CA GLN A 7 -0.52 -7.33 -20.40
C GLN A 7 -0.42 -6.50 -19.13
N PRO A 8 0.80 -6.06 -18.71
CA PRO A 8 0.98 -5.21 -17.55
C PRO A 8 0.12 -3.94 -17.65
N ARG A 9 -0.65 -3.65 -16.61
CA ARG A 9 -1.45 -2.42 -16.57
C ARG A 9 -0.58 -1.25 -16.12
N VAL A 10 -0.49 -0.22 -16.96
CA VAL A 10 0.27 1.01 -16.69
C VAL A 10 -0.54 2.03 -15.87
N THR A 11 -1.69 1.65 -15.30
CA THR A 11 -2.49 2.56 -14.50
C THR A 11 -1.76 2.88 -13.19
N GLY A 12 -1.49 4.14 -12.93
CA GLY A 12 -0.67 4.50 -11.81
C GLY A 12 -1.07 5.76 -11.07
N ALA A 13 -1.08 5.62 -9.75
CA ALA A 13 -0.93 6.71 -8.80
C ALA A 13 0.46 6.63 -8.19
N GLY A 14 0.81 7.65 -7.44
CA GLY A 14 1.94 7.56 -6.55
C GLY A 14 1.73 6.50 -5.46
N LEU A 15 2.81 5.98 -4.95
CA LEU A 15 2.87 5.18 -3.74
C LEU A 15 4.02 5.66 -2.85
N GLN A 16 3.91 5.33 -1.57
CA GLN A 16 4.91 5.66 -0.58
C GLN A 16 5.55 4.36 -0.07
N LEU A 17 6.86 4.34 0.01
CA LEU A 17 7.67 3.20 0.42
C LEU A 17 8.45 3.58 1.69
N ALA A 18 7.96 3.15 2.83
CA ALA A 18 8.64 3.33 4.09
C ALA A 18 9.90 2.42 4.20
N PRO A 19 10.81 2.68 5.15
CA PRO A 19 12.07 1.92 5.27
C PRO A 19 11.93 0.40 5.27
N ASN A 20 10.86 -0.15 5.87
CA ASN A 20 10.57 -1.58 5.84
C ASN A 20 10.37 -2.13 4.41
N ALA A 21 9.67 -1.39 3.55
CA ALA A 21 9.49 -1.77 2.14
C ALA A 21 10.78 -1.61 1.33
N VAL A 22 11.48 -0.49 1.52
CA VAL A 22 12.71 -0.17 0.76
C VAL A 22 13.78 -1.23 1.00
N ARG A 23 13.93 -1.70 2.23
CA ARG A 23 14.87 -2.77 2.59
C ARG A 23 14.62 -4.05 1.79
N ILE A 24 13.36 -4.48 1.71
CA ILE A 24 12.98 -5.69 0.97
C ILE A 24 13.24 -5.49 -0.53
N LEU A 25 12.86 -4.35 -1.09
CA LEU A 25 13.10 -4.06 -2.51
C LEU A 25 14.59 -4.05 -2.86
N LYS A 26 15.44 -3.52 -1.97
CA LYS A 26 16.90 -3.59 -2.14
C LYS A 26 17.41 -5.03 -2.11
N ALA A 27 16.92 -5.84 -1.16
CA ALA A 27 17.28 -7.25 -1.06
C ALA A 27 16.84 -8.06 -2.29
N LEU A 28 15.76 -7.65 -2.97
CA LEU A 28 15.30 -8.20 -4.25
C LEU A 28 16.10 -7.70 -5.46
N GLY A 29 17.16 -6.91 -5.26
CA GLY A 29 18.02 -6.40 -6.35
C GLY A 29 17.51 -5.10 -7.00
N LEU A 30 16.49 -4.44 -6.43
CA LEU A 30 15.87 -3.25 -7.01
C LEU A 30 16.49 -1.92 -6.54
N ALA A 31 17.70 -1.93 -5.97
CA ALA A 31 18.37 -0.72 -5.51
C ALA A 31 18.53 0.34 -6.61
N LYS A 32 18.94 -0.08 -7.82
CA LYS A 32 19.16 0.80 -8.98
C LYS A 32 17.86 1.46 -9.47
N PRO A 33 16.76 0.73 -9.76
CA PRO A 33 15.47 1.34 -10.10
C PRO A 33 14.96 2.32 -9.04
N LEU A 34 15.09 1.98 -7.75
CA LEU A 34 14.69 2.87 -6.66
C LEU A 34 15.49 4.19 -6.70
N THR A 35 16.80 4.13 -6.90
CA THR A 35 17.64 5.34 -6.96
C THR A 35 17.30 6.23 -8.16
N GLN A 36 16.92 5.64 -9.29
CA GLN A 36 16.68 6.37 -10.54
C GLN A 36 15.28 6.96 -10.65
N LYS A 37 14.26 6.26 -10.13
CA LYS A 37 12.84 6.59 -10.37
C LYS A 37 12.09 7.06 -9.13
N ALA A 38 12.57 6.73 -7.94
CA ALA A 38 11.95 7.18 -6.72
C ALA A 38 12.42 8.58 -6.32
N PHE A 39 11.62 9.23 -5.49
CA PHE A 39 11.98 10.48 -4.82
C PHE A 39 12.14 10.23 -3.32
N ALA A 40 13.10 10.89 -2.67
CA ALA A 40 13.34 10.80 -1.24
C ALA A 40 12.88 12.10 -0.56
N PRO A 41 11.65 12.17 -0.03
CA PRO A 41 11.14 13.38 0.61
C PRO A 41 11.93 13.68 1.89
N SER A 42 12.17 14.98 2.13
CA SER A 42 12.89 15.49 3.29
C SER A 42 12.06 15.40 4.58
N ALA A 43 10.72 15.50 4.47
CA ALA A 43 9.80 15.48 5.60
C ALA A 43 8.41 14.98 5.23
N LEU A 44 7.67 14.54 6.26
CA LEU A 44 6.22 14.42 6.27
C LEU A 44 5.65 15.64 7.01
N ARG A 45 4.91 16.48 6.30
CA ARG A 45 4.29 17.69 6.85
C ARG A 45 2.79 17.55 6.96
N ILE A 46 2.26 17.84 8.13
CA ILE A 46 0.82 17.92 8.35
C ILE A 46 0.40 19.39 8.29
N ARG A 47 -0.60 19.69 7.48
CA ARG A 47 -1.17 21.04 7.34
C ARG A 47 -2.66 21.02 7.67
N ASP A 48 -3.14 22.12 8.19
CA ASP A 48 -4.59 22.33 8.31
C ASP A 48 -5.15 22.65 6.91
N LEU A 49 -6.21 21.95 6.53
CA LEU A 49 -6.76 22.00 5.16
C LEU A 49 -7.31 23.37 4.81
N MET A 50 -7.99 24.03 5.74
CA MET A 50 -8.63 25.34 5.50
C MET A 50 -7.63 26.49 5.50
N THR A 51 -6.67 26.46 6.44
CA THR A 51 -5.75 27.60 6.64
C THR A 51 -4.41 27.41 5.92
N GLY A 52 -4.07 26.19 5.50
CA GLY A 52 -2.77 25.84 4.93
C GLY A 52 -1.60 25.86 5.93
N ARG A 53 -1.85 26.27 7.19
CA ARG A 53 -0.80 26.36 8.22
C ARG A 53 -0.22 24.99 8.57
N SER A 54 1.09 24.91 8.67
CA SER A 54 1.76 23.73 9.19
C SER A 54 1.39 23.51 10.66
N ILE A 55 0.96 22.31 11.00
CA ILE A 55 0.57 21.90 12.36
C ILE A 55 1.43 20.75 12.87
N GLY A 56 2.25 20.13 12.03
CA GLY A 56 3.18 19.09 12.43
C GLY A 56 4.18 18.79 11.32
N CYS A 57 5.37 18.33 11.71
CA CYS A 57 6.42 17.95 10.79
C CYS A 57 7.21 16.77 11.39
N LEU A 58 7.41 15.73 10.59
CA LEU A 58 8.33 14.63 10.88
C LEU A 58 9.45 14.68 9.84
N PRO A 59 10.71 14.96 10.22
CA PRO A 59 11.84 14.83 9.31
C PRO A 59 11.95 13.38 8.80
N LEU A 60 12.11 13.19 7.51
CA LEU A 60 12.29 11.87 6.89
C LEU A 60 13.74 11.68 6.43
N GLY A 61 14.14 12.21 5.33
CA GLY A 61 15.46 12.28 4.74
C GLY A 61 16.54 11.45 5.45
N GLU A 62 17.60 12.09 5.88
CA GLU A 62 18.73 11.45 6.61
C GLU A 62 18.30 10.83 7.95
N ARG A 63 17.25 11.37 8.60
CA ARG A 63 16.73 10.79 9.83
C ARG A 63 16.27 9.34 9.64
N CYS A 64 15.51 9.05 8.57
CA CYS A 64 15.06 7.68 8.31
C CYS A 64 16.25 6.75 8.06
N LYS A 65 17.25 7.18 7.31
CA LYS A 65 18.45 6.39 7.08
C LYS A 65 19.21 6.12 8.37
N ALA A 66 19.40 7.14 9.21
CA ALA A 66 20.11 7.02 10.46
C ALA A 66 19.41 6.12 11.49
N HIS A 67 18.05 6.20 11.59
CA HIS A 67 17.29 5.46 12.60
C HIS A 67 16.84 4.08 12.14
N TYR A 68 16.57 3.92 10.85
CA TYR A 68 15.94 2.70 10.29
C TYR A 68 16.78 2.00 9.22
N GLY A 69 17.96 2.53 8.89
CA GLY A 69 18.89 1.96 7.91
C GLY A 69 18.54 2.23 6.44
N ASP A 70 17.32 2.67 6.17
CA ASP A 70 16.83 2.91 4.81
C ASP A 70 16.05 4.21 4.70
N ALA A 71 15.98 4.77 3.48
CA ALA A 71 15.23 5.97 3.19
C ALA A 71 13.71 5.71 3.17
N TYR A 72 12.93 6.76 3.43
CA TYR A 72 11.55 6.83 3.02
C TYR A 72 11.50 7.33 1.58
N LEU A 73 10.78 6.64 0.70
CA LEU A 73 10.71 6.96 -0.72
C LEU A 73 9.26 7.15 -1.17
N THR A 74 9.09 7.94 -2.22
CA THR A 74 7.85 8.01 -2.99
C THR A 74 8.14 7.67 -4.44
N MET A 75 7.21 6.99 -5.12
CA MET A 75 7.44 6.45 -6.44
C MET A 75 6.12 6.36 -7.21
N HIS A 76 6.18 6.38 -8.53
CA HIS A 76 5.02 6.03 -9.34
C HIS A 76 4.79 4.51 -9.29
N ARG A 77 3.54 4.08 -9.10
CA ARG A 77 3.21 2.66 -8.95
C ARG A 77 3.60 1.82 -10.17
N ALA A 78 3.43 2.36 -11.36
CA ALA A 78 3.81 1.66 -12.59
C ALA A 78 5.33 1.45 -12.70
N ASP A 79 6.14 2.39 -12.20
CA ASP A 79 7.61 2.24 -12.19
C ASP A 79 8.06 1.11 -11.27
N LEU A 80 7.43 0.96 -10.11
CA LEU A 80 7.71 -0.15 -9.20
C LEU A 80 7.25 -1.48 -9.81
N ALA A 81 6.05 -1.52 -10.38
CA ALA A 81 5.53 -2.73 -11.02
C ALA A 81 6.42 -3.18 -12.19
N GLN A 82 6.88 -2.23 -13.02
CA GLN A 82 7.80 -2.54 -14.13
C GLN A 82 9.13 -3.06 -13.61
N ALA A 83 9.72 -2.43 -12.58
CA ALA A 83 10.98 -2.88 -12.00
C ALA A 83 10.88 -4.29 -11.41
N LEU A 84 9.76 -4.62 -10.76
CA LEU A 84 9.50 -5.97 -10.25
C LEU A 84 9.32 -6.99 -11.39
N LEU A 85 8.63 -6.58 -12.47
CA LEU A 85 8.44 -7.42 -13.65
C LEU A 85 9.77 -7.70 -14.37
N ASP A 86 10.59 -6.68 -14.56
CA ASP A 86 11.92 -6.82 -15.17
C ASP A 86 12.80 -7.80 -14.36
N GLN A 87 12.75 -7.69 -13.03
CA GLN A 87 13.47 -8.59 -12.14
C GLN A 87 12.93 -10.03 -12.20
N ALA A 88 11.60 -10.20 -12.26
CA ALA A 88 10.99 -11.52 -12.43
C ALA A 88 11.40 -12.17 -13.76
N GLN A 89 11.47 -11.39 -14.85
CA GLN A 89 11.94 -11.87 -16.15
C GLN A 89 13.43 -12.24 -16.10
N ALA A 90 14.26 -11.42 -15.46
CA ALA A 90 15.69 -11.71 -15.28
C ALA A 90 15.93 -13.01 -14.49
N LEU A 91 15.01 -13.35 -13.59
CA LEU A 91 15.02 -14.62 -12.83
C LEU A 91 14.30 -15.77 -13.57
N ASN A 92 13.93 -15.59 -14.84
CA ASN A 92 13.21 -16.57 -15.65
C ASN A 92 11.89 -17.06 -15.03
N ILE A 93 11.19 -16.20 -14.26
CA ILE A 93 9.88 -16.53 -13.71
C ILE A 93 8.85 -16.51 -14.84
N ARG A 94 8.20 -17.64 -15.11
CA ARG A 94 7.16 -17.73 -16.13
C ARG A 94 5.90 -17.02 -15.69
N ILE A 95 5.37 -16.15 -16.54
CA ILE A 95 4.11 -15.42 -16.31
C ILE A 95 3.17 -15.74 -17.46
N ALA A 96 2.05 -16.38 -17.17
CA ALA A 96 0.97 -16.60 -18.12
C ALA A 96 -0.02 -15.44 -18.02
N TRP A 97 -0.07 -14.62 -19.06
CA TRP A 97 -0.95 -13.47 -19.19
C TRP A 97 -2.31 -13.89 -19.78
N GLY A 98 -3.38 -13.18 -19.40
CA GLY A 98 -4.75 -13.52 -19.84
C GLY A 98 -5.35 -14.72 -19.13
N GLU A 99 -4.71 -15.22 -18.09
CA GLU A 99 -5.12 -16.39 -17.33
C GLU A 99 -5.84 -16.03 -16.04
N GLN A 100 -7.15 -16.30 -16.00
CA GLN A 100 -7.97 -16.04 -14.82
C GLN A 100 -8.24 -17.35 -14.07
N LEU A 101 -8.14 -17.32 -12.74
CA LEU A 101 -8.54 -18.43 -11.87
C LEU A 101 -10.07 -18.66 -11.99
N ILE A 102 -10.48 -19.88 -12.32
CA ILE A 102 -11.88 -20.32 -12.36
C ILE A 102 -12.21 -21.09 -11.08
N SER A 103 -11.42 -22.10 -10.73
CA SER A 103 -11.61 -22.89 -9.52
C SER A 103 -10.27 -23.35 -8.94
N LEU A 104 -10.28 -23.60 -7.65
CA LEU A 104 -9.12 -24.07 -6.88
C LEU A 104 -9.59 -25.12 -5.89
N THR A 105 -8.95 -26.27 -5.93
CA THR A 105 -9.13 -27.34 -4.95
C THR A 105 -7.78 -27.83 -4.45
N GLN A 106 -7.73 -28.49 -3.30
CA GLN A 106 -6.51 -29.09 -2.77
C GLN A 106 -6.80 -30.47 -2.18
N ASP A 107 -5.79 -31.31 -2.20
CA ASP A 107 -5.74 -32.61 -1.52
C ASP A 107 -4.50 -32.69 -0.59
N ALA A 108 -4.21 -33.86 -0.07
CA ALA A 108 -3.06 -34.07 0.83
C ALA A 108 -1.71 -33.76 0.17
N HIS A 109 -1.60 -33.84 -1.17
CA HIS A 109 -0.32 -33.82 -1.88
C HIS A 109 -0.15 -32.57 -2.77
N SER A 110 -1.25 -32.01 -3.26
CA SER A 110 -1.23 -30.97 -4.29
C SER A 110 -2.44 -30.03 -4.24
N THR A 111 -2.33 -28.97 -5.03
CA THR A 111 -3.45 -28.12 -5.40
C THR A 111 -3.77 -28.30 -6.87
N ASN A 112 -5.06 -28.30 -7.22
CA ASN A 112 -5.54 -28.33 -8.59
C ASN A 112 -6.18 -26.99 -8.93
N VAL A 113 -5.57 -26.29 -9.90
CA VAL A 113 -5.93 -24.95 -10.32
C VAL A 113 -6.52 -25.02 -11.72
N GLN A 114 -7.79 -24.66 -11.87
CA GLN A 114 -8.43 -24.46 -13.17
C GLN A 114 -8.36 -22.99 -13.51
N THR A 115 -7.75 -22.67 -14.64
CA THR A 115 -7.74 -21.32 -15.21
C THR A 115 -8.61 -21.26 -16.46
N THR A 116 -8.67 -20.10 -17.10
CA THR A 116 -9.42 -19.88 -18.33
C THR A 116 -9.03 -20.85 -19.45
N HIS A 117 -7.72 -21.19 -19.55
CA HIS A 117 -7.20 -21.99 -20.66
C HIS A 117 -6.46 -23.26 -20.22
N HIS A 118 -6.10 -23.38 -18.93
CA HIS A 118 -5.25 -24.47 -18.46
C HIS A 118 -5.77 -25.13 -17.19
N GLN A 119 -5.38 -26.39 -17.00
CA GLN A 119 -5.40 -27.08 -15.71
C GLN A 119 -3.96 -27.22 -15.23
N ILE A 120 -3.72 -26.81 -13.98
CA ILE A 120 -2.38 -26.77 -13.40
C ILE A 120 -2.43 -27.51 -12.06
N GLN A 121 -1.52 -28.46 -11.89
CA GLN A 121 -1.27 -29.07 -10.59
C GLN A 121 0.00 -28.45 -9.99
N ALA A 122 -0.07 -28.06 -8.73
CA ALA A 122 1.05 -27.41 -8.04
C ALA A 122 1.14 -27.87 -6.58
N PRO A 123 2.34 -27.92 -5.99
CA PRO A 123 2.52 -28.25 -4.57
C PRO A 123 1.89 -27.22 -3.63
N ILE A 124 1.84 -25.96 -4.05
CA ILE A 124 1.24 -24.83 -3.32
C ILE A 124 0.61 -23.83 -4.29
N VAL A 125 -0.34 -23.06 -3.80
CA VAL A 125 -0.87 -21.86 -4.47
C VAL A 125 -0.73 -20.65 -3.57
N VAL A 126 -0.26 -19.54 -4.12
CA VAL A 126 -0.20 -18.25 -3.44
C VAL A 126 -1.17 -17.29 -4.10
N GLY A 127 -2.19 -16.89 -3.37
CA GLY A 127 -3.13 -15.85 -3.77
C GLY A 127 -2.55 -14.46 -3.52
N ALA A 128 -2.16 -13.78 -4.62
CA ALA A 128 -1.70 -12.40 -4.65
C ALA A 128 -2.62 -11.53 -5.52
N ASP A 129 -3.88 -11.93 -5.63
CA ASP A 129 -4.89 -11.45 -6.58
C ASP A 129 -5.71 -10.26 -6.04
N GLY A 130 -5.20 -9.61 -4.99
CA GLY A 130 -5.63 -8.29 -4.55
C GLY A 130 -6.95 -8.26 -3.79
N LEU A 131 -7.56 -7.08 -3.77
CA LEU A 131 -8.76 -6.78 -2.96
C LEU A 131 -9.92 -7.75 -3.25
N TRP A 132 -10.15 -8.10 -4.51
CA TRP A 132 -11.23 -8.95 -4.97
C TRP A 132 -10.78 -10.40 -5.22
N SER A 133 -9.91 -10.90 -4.35
CA SER A 133 -9.28 -12.21 -4.46
C SER A 133 -10.28 -13.34 -4.66
N ARG A 134 -10.01 -14.14 -5.68
CA ARG A 134 -10.69 -15.42 -5.98
C ARG A 134 -10.10 -16.59 -5.21
N VAL A 135 -8.86 -16.45 -4.74
CA VAL A 135 -8.20 -17.45 -3.90
C VAL A 135 -8.67 -17.38 -2.45
N ARG A 136 -9.01 -16.17 -1.96
CA ARG A 136 -9.42 -15.93 -0.55
C ARG A 136 -10.53 -16.88 -0.04
N PRO A 137 -11.58 -17.23 -0.78
CA PRO A 137 -12.61 -18.15 -0.31
C PRO A 137 -12.09 -19.55 0.08
N SER A 138 -10.91 -19.94 -0.41
CA SER A 138 -10.26 -21.20 -0.04
C SER A 138 -9.56 -21.15 1.32
N VAL A 139 -9.52 -19.97 1.98
CA VAL A 139 -8.95 -19.77 3.32
C VAL A 139 -10.06 -19.30 4.26
N PRO A 140 -10.67 -20.21 5.04
CA PRO A 140 -11.94 -19.94 5.75
C PRO A 140 -11.92 -18.77 6.73
N LEU A 141 -10.77 -18.47 7.36
CA LEU A 141 -10.64 -17.34 8.29
C LEU A 141 -10.19 -16.03 7.65
N ALA A 142 -9.95 -16.02 6.34
CA ALA A 142 -9.64 -14.79 5.61
C ALA A 142 -10.91 -13.99 5.34
N SER A 143 -10.99 -12.79 5.94
CA SER A 143 -12.18 -11.94 5.85
C SER A 143 -12.26 -11.21 4.51
N PRO A 144 -13.45 -11.19 3.86
CA PRO A 144 -13.65 -10.39 2.66
C PRO A 144 -13.60 -8.89 2.99
N PRO A 145 -13.23 -8.03 2.01
CA PRO A 145 -13.31 -6.60 2.18
C PRO A 145 -14.77 -6.13 2.22
N THR A 146 -15.05 -5.13 3.04
CA THR A 146 -16.35 -4.46 3.11
C THR A 146 -16.20 -2.97 2.83
N PRO A 147 -17.21 -2.32 2.23
CA PRO A 147 -17.19 -0.87 2.03
C PRO A 147 -17.04 -0.13 3.36
N VAL A 148 -16.21 0.90 3.39
CA VAL A 148 -15.95 1.68 4.61
C VAL A 148 -16.65 3.06 4.62
N GLY A 149 -17.55 3.32 3.67
CA GLY A 149 -18.28 4.59 3.55
C GLY A 149 -17.41 5.78 3.14
N GLN A 150 -16.22 5.52 2.61
CA GLN A 150 -15.29 6.52 2.12
C GLN A 150 -14.93 6.23 0.66
N GLU A 151 -14.49 7.26 -0.02
CA GLU A 151 -13.92 7.17 -1.37
C GLU A 151 -12.53 7.79 -1.39
N ALA A 152 -11.69 7.32 -2.30
CA ALA A 152 -10.43 7.94 -2.63
C ALA A 152 -10.47 8.45 -4.07
N LEU A 153 -10.05 9.70 -4.25
CA LEU A 153 -9.87 10.33 -5.55
C LEU A 153 -8.38 10.62 -5.72
N ARG A 154 -7.81 10.29 -6.87
CA ARG A 154 -6.40 10.51 -7.13
C ARG A 154 -6.18 11.21 -8.46
N ALA A 155 -5.11 12.00 -8.52
CA ALA A 155 -4.61 12.61 -9.74
C ALA A 155 -3.08 12.65 -9.73
N VAL A 156 -2.50 12.78 -10.91
CA VAL A 156 -1.07 13.02 -11.10
C VAL A 156 -0.90 14.31 -11.88
N LEU A 157 -0.12 15.22 -11.33
CA LEU A 157 0.25 16.48 -11.98
C LEU A 157 1.63 16.29 -12.61
N MET A 158 1.67 16.48 -13.93
CA MET A 158 2.91 16.48 -14.70
C MET A 158 3.39 17.92 -14.88
N ASP A 159 4.69 18.12 -14.81
CA ASP A 159 5.42 19.29 -15.32
C ASP A 159 4.81 20.66 -15.01
N ARG A 160 4.52 20.97 -13.72
CA ARG A 160 3.96 22.26 -13.32
C ARG A 160 4.87 23.01 -12.36
N LYS A 161 4.88 24.35 -12.49
CA LYS A 161 5.45 25.26 -11.49
C LYS A 161 4.66 25.10 -10.19
N ARG A 162 5.28 24.51 -9.19
CA ARG A 162 4.74 24.33 -7.85
C ARG A 162 5.48 25.22 -6.86
N ASP A 163 4.92 25.40 -5.66
CA ASP A 163 5.65 25.98 -4.56
C ASP A 163 6.85 25.07 -4.23
N PRO A 164 8.09 25.57 -4.32
CA PRO A 164 9.30 24.77 -4.08
C PRO A 164 9.31 24.04 -2.72
N SER A 165 8.63 24.59 -1.71
CA SER A 165 8.54 23.96 -0.39
C SER A 165 7.76 22.63 -0.41
N MET A 166 6.88 22.45 -1.39
CA MET A 166 6.06 21.24 -1.54
C MET A 166 6.77 20.18 -2.39
N ASP A 167 7.74 20.57 -3.19
CA ASP A 167 8.47 19.66 -4.08
C ASP A 167 9.45 18.74 -3.33
N GLN A 168 9.65 18.98 -2.03
CA GLN A 168 10.60 18.22 -1.20
C GLN A 168 9.94 17.38 -0.11
N GLU A 169 8.61 17.45 0.04
CA GLU A 169 7.92 16.87 1.19
C GLU A 169 6.72 16.00 0.78
N VAL A 170 6.38 15.06 1.65
CA VAL A 170 5.03 14.49 1.69
C VAL A 170 4.18 15.43 2.51
N THR A 171 3.11 15.98 1.95
CA THR A 171 2.19 16.86 2.68
C THR A 171 0.83 16.19 2.87
N VAL A 172 0.32 16.22 4.09
CA VAL A 172 -1.03 15.77 4.43
C VAL A 172 -1.83 16.95 4.94
N TRP A 173 -2.85 17.37 4.20
CA TRP A 173 -3.82 18.38 4.64
C TRP A 173 -4.98 17.67 5.34
N VAL A 174 -5.17 17.97 6.62
CA VAL A 174 -6.20 17.37 7.45
C VAL A 174 -7.35 18.34 7.67
N GLY A 175 -8.57 17.87 7.51
CA GLY A 175 -9.78 18.68 7.59
C GLY A 175 -11.01 17.92 8.13
N ALA A 176 -12.12 18.62 8.27
CA ALA A 176 -13.37 18.06 8.78
C ALA A 176 -13.97 17.03 7.80
N GLY A 177 -13.84 15.74 8.10
CA GLY A 177 -14.41 14.65 7.31
C GLY A 177 -13.65 14.30 6.04
N GLN A 178 -12.49 14.92 5.80
CA GLN A 178 -11.64 14.67 4.64
C GLN A 178 -10.18 14.98 4.92
N HIS A 179 -9.31 14.43 4.09
CA HIS A 179 -7.89 14.81 4.06
C HIS A 179 -7.35 14.66 2.63
N VAL A 180 -6.28 15.38 2.35
CA VAL A 180 -5.58 15.33 1.06
C VAL A 180 -4.13 14.97 1.34
N VAL A 181 -3.56 14.10 0.52
CA VAL A 181 -2.14 13.75 0.57
C VAL A 181 -1.51 14.13 -0.76
N GLY A 182 -0.42 14.86 -0.73
CA GLY A 182 0.34 15.23 -1.92
C GLY A 182 1.82 14.92 -1.74
N TYR A 183 2.48 14.44 -2.77
CA TYR A 183 3.91 14.12 -2.74
C TYR A 183 4.53 14.00 -4.12
N PRO A 184 5.83 14.35 -4.26
CA PRO A 184 6.55 14.17 -5.50
C PRO A 184 6.75 12.70 -5.85
N ILE A 185 6.74 12.38 -7.14
CA ILE A 185 7.01 11.06 -7.73
C ILE A 185 7.87 11.22 -8.98
N GLN A 186 8.30 10.10 -9.61
CA GLN A 186 9.13 10.12 -10.82
C GLN A 186 10.36 11.03 -10.66
N ALA A 187 11.16 10.76 -9.62
CA ALA A 187 12.34 11.56 -9.27
C ALA A 187 12.04 13.09 -9.11
N GLY A 188 10.81 13.45 -8.73
CA GLY A 188 10.37 14.83 -8.53
C GLY A 188 9.73 15.48 -9.76
N GLN A 189 9.69 14.82 -10.91
CA GLN A 189 9.14 15.38 -12.15
C GLN A 189 7.61 15.43 -12.16
N ALA A 190 6.95 14.61 -11.35
CA ALA A 190 5.50 14.60 -11.21
C ALA A 190 5.08 14.69 -9.75
N TYR A 191 3.81 15.00 -9.51
CA TYR A 191 3.24 15.12 -8.17
C TYR A 191 1.95 14.34 -8.07
N SER A 192 1.87 13.44 -7.09
CA SER A 192 0.68 12.65 -6.82
C SER A 192 -0.21 13.36 -5.81
N LEU A 193 -1.50 13.43 -6.10
CA LEU A 193 -2.54 13.90 -5.19
C LEU A 193 -3.53 12.78 -4.90
N VAL A 194 -3.89 12.62 -3.62
CA VAL A 194 -4.91 11.67 -3.17
C VAL A 194 -5.85 12.41 -2.20
N VAL A 195 -7.12 12.46 -2.52
CA VAL A 195 -8.18 12.95 -1.65
C VAL A 195 -8.91 11.76 -1.06
N VAL A 196 -9.10 11.76 0.26
CA VAL A 196 -9.95 10.76 0.95
C VAL A 196 -11.04 11.51 1.70
N ARG A 197 -12.30 11.16 1.40
CA ARG A 197 -13.48 11.78 2.01
C ARG A 197 -14.61 10.78 2.21
N HIS A 198 -15.69 11.19 2.84
CA HIS A 198 -16.92 10.39 2.84
C HIS A 198 -17.41 10.21 1.40
N GLN A 199 -17.87 9.02 1.09
CA GLN A 199 -18.39 8.70 -0.23
C GLN A 199 -19.62 9.54 -0.53
N SER A 200 -19.58 10.32 -1.60
CA SER A 200 -20.66 11.21 -2.02
C SER A 200 -21.51 10.63 -3.15
N SER A 201 -21.01 9.63 -3.85
CA SER A 201 -21.65 9.03 -5.03
C SER A 201 -21.72 7.51 -4.90
N ALA A 202 -22.78 6.92 -5.44
CA ALA A 202 -22.81 5.48 -5.67
C ALA A 202 -21.95 5.17 -6.90
N TYR A 203 -20.77 4.66 -6.70
CA TYR A 203 -20.00 4.05 -7.78
C TYR A 203 -20.45 2.60 -7.95
N PRO A 204 -20.49 2.06 -9.17
CA PRO A 204 -20.43 0.62 -9.35
C PRO A 204 -19.21 0.09 -8.58
N ASN A 205 -19.25 -1.15 -8.13
CA ASN A 205 -18.12 -1.79 -7.41
C ASN A 205 -16.83 -1.87 -8.26
N ASP A 206 -16.70 -1.01 -9.23
CA ASP A 206 -15.65 -0.98 -10.20
C ASP A 206 -14.48 -0.15 -9.66
N TRP A 207 -13.32 -0.61 -9.95
CA TRP A 207 -12.06 -0.02 -9.61
C TRP A 207 -11.66 1.00 -10.68
N ASP A 208 -11.35 2.25 -10.27
CA ASP A 208 -10.74 3.24 -11.14
C ASP A 208 -11.70 3.97 -12.11
N HIS A 209 -12.70 4.65 -11.56
CA HIS A 209 -13.59 5.52 -12.34
C HIS A 209 -12.91 6.81 -12.74
N ARG A 210 -12.92 7.11 -14.03
CA ARG A 210 -12.48 8.40 -14.57
C ARG A 210 -13.51 9.47 -14.23
N LEU A 211 -13.05 10.55 -13.60
CA LEU A 211 -13.87 11.65 -13.10
C LEU A 211 -13.37 12.97 -13.60
N SER A 212 -14.28 13.89 -13.85
CA SER A 212 -13.94 15.27 -14.19
C SER A 212 -13.51 16.06 -12.94
N ARG A 213 -12.94 17.24 -13.16
CA ARG A 213 -12.56 18.19 -12.10
C ARG A 213 -13.73 18.56 -11.17
N GLN A 214 -14.96 18.50 -11.63
CA GLN A 214 -16.15 18.79 -10.80
C GLN A 214 -16.27 17.83 -9.59
N ALA A 215 -15.74 16.61 -9.69
CA ALA A 215 -15.79 15.63 -8.61
C ALA A 215 -15.09 16.09 -7.31
N ILE A 216 -14.19 17.09 -7.37
CA ILE A 216 -13.48 17.63 -6.22
C ILE A 216 -13.96 19.03 -5.80
N GLY A 217 -15.10 19.51 -6.33
CA GLY A 217 -15.56 20.89 -6.12
C GLY A 217 -15.77 21.25 -4.64
N ASP A 218 -16.37 20.38 -3.86
CA ASP A 218 -16.59 20.55 -2.42
C ASP A 218 -15.28 20.57 -1.61
N VAL A 219 -14.29 19.76 -2.01
CA VAL A 219 -12.95 19.78 -1.43
C VAL A 219 -12.27 21.12 -1.72
N CYS A 220 -12.36 21.61 -2.94
CA CYS A 220 -11.82 22.90 -3.34
C CYS A 220 -12.42 24.06 -2.54
N VAL A 221 -13.73 24.05 -2.28
CA VAL A 221 -14.41 25.10 -1.50
C VAL A 221 -13.88 25.20 -0.08
N SER A 222 -13.57 24.06 0.55
CA SER A 222 -13.06 24.01 1.93
C SER A 222 -11.54 24.12 2.04
N SER A 223 -10.82 24.19 0.92
CA SER A 223 -9.36 24.21 0.89
C SER A 223 -8.78 25.65 0.94
N ASN A 224 -7.60 25.78 1.53
CA ASN A 224 -6.81 26.99 1.41
C ASN A 224 -6.39 27.25 -0.05
N PRO A 225 -6.04 28.50 -0.43
CA PRO A 225 -5.77 28.86 -1.83
C PRO A 225 -4.72 27.97 -2.50
N LEU A 226 -3.60 27.69 -1.84
CA LEU A 226 -2.52 26.87 -2.38
C LEU A 226 -2.98 25.44 -2.71
N LEU A 227 -3.71 24.80 -1.78
CA LEU A 227 -4.25 23.46 -2.02
C LEU A 227 -5.32 23.47 -3.12
N LYS A 228 -6.16 24.52 -3.14
CA LYS A 228 -7.18 24.71 -4.19
C LYS A 228 -6.55 24.78 -5.57
N ASP A 229 -5.48 25.55 -5.73
CA ASP A 229 -4.76 25.68 -7.00
C ASP A 229 -4.18 24.33 -7.45
N LEU A 230 -3.60 23.57 -6.52
CA LEU A 230 -3.11 22.22 -6.80
C LEU A 230 -4.23 21.26 -7.25
N LEU A 231 -5.34 21.25 -6.53
CA LEU A 231 -6.47 20.38 -6.86
C LEU A 231 -7.08 20.73 -8.23
N GLN A 232 -7.18 22.02 -8.54
CA GLN A 232 -7.67 22.51 -9.81
C GLN A 232 -6.67 22.34 -10.97
N ALA A 233 -5.42 22.13 -10.66
CA ALA A 233 -4.38 21.86 -11.64
C ALA A 233 -4.52 20.49 -12.32
N ALA A 234 -5.22 19.54 -11.72
CA ALA A 234 -5.48 18.24 -12.32
C ALA A 234 -6.67 18.31 -13.29
N ASP A 235 -6.44 17.87 -14.51
CA ASP A 235 -7.48 17.84 -15.54
C ASP A 235 -8.42 16.65 -15.36
N GLU A 236 -7.87 15.54 -14.82
CA GLU A 236 -8.57 14.27 -14.66
C GLU A 236 -8.31 13.68 -13.27
N TRP A 237 -9.35 13.13 -12.71
CA TRP A 237 -9.33 12.41 -11.44
C TRP A 237 -9.77 10.97 -11.64
N HIS A 238 -9.20 10.08 -10.85
CA HIS A 238 -9.61 8.68 -10.78
C HIS A 238 -10.15 8.40 -9.39
N GLY A 239 -11.34 7.85 -9.30
CA GLY A 239 -12.02 7.61 -8.04
C GLY A 239 -12.46 6.17 -7.84
N TRP A 240 -12.50 5.72 -6.59
CA TRP A 240 -13.04 4.42 -6.21
C TRP A 240 -13.54 4.42 -4.76
N PRO A 241 -14.58 3.61 -4.47
CA PRO A 241 -15.01 3.39 -3.10
C PRO A 241 -13.93 2.63 -2.32
N LEU A 242 -13.66 3.06 -1.11
CA LEU A 242 -12.73 2.35 -0.24
C LEU A 242 -13.40 1.15 0.41
N SER A 243 -12.73 0.01 0.32
CA SER A 243 -13.09 -1.21 1.02
C SER A 243 -11.90 -1.73 1.81
N ALA A 244 -12.17 -2.31 2.97
CA ALA A 244 -11.14 -2.89 3.81
C ALA A 244 -11.69 -4.15 4.52
N SER A 245 -10.83 -5.12 4.79
CA SER A 245 -11.17 -6.23 5.65
C SER A 245 -11.11 -5.81 7.12
N VAL A 246 -11.86 -6.52 7.97
CA VAL A 246 -11.70 -6.38 9.42
C VAL A 246 -10.27 -6.77 9.83
N PRO A 247 -9.75 -6.23 10.93
CA PRO A 247 -8.42 -6.61 11.39
C PRO A 247 -8.29 -8.12 11.58
N VAL A 248 -7.24 -8.68 11.01
CA VAL A 248 -6.95 -10.11 11.09
C VAL A 248 -6.92 -10.56 12.55
N SER A 249 -7.57 -11.68 12.87
CA SER A 249 -7.71 -12.17 14.23
C SER A 249 -6.85 -13.40 14.56
N ALA A 250 -6.38 -14.12 13.54
CA ALA A 250 -5.64 -15.37 13.70
C ALA A 250 -4.66 -15.63 12.55
N ALA A 251 -3.70 -16.50 12.79
CA ALA A 251 -2.68 -16.89 11.81
C ALA A 251 -3.29 -17.59 10.58
N GLU A 252 -4.33 -18.36 10.78
CA GLU A 252 -5.02 -19.17 9.77
C GLU A 252 -5.74 -18.33 8.71
N ALA A 253 -5.86 -17.00 8.92
CA ALA A 253 -6.34 -16.07 7.89
C ALA A 253 -5.32 -15.87 6.76
N PHE A 254 -4.08 -16.29 6.93
CA PHE A 254 -3.01 -16.19 5.93
C PHE A 254 -2.85 -17.44 5.08
N GLY A 255 -3.49 -18.53 5.42
CA GLY A 255 -3.42 -19.75 4.62
C GLY A 255 -4.18 -20.93 5.22
N SER A 256 -4.45 -21.90 4.39
CA SER A 256 -5.14 -23.17 4.73
C SER A 256 -4.57 -24.30 3.89
N GLY A 257 -3.98 -25.31 4.54
CA GLY A 257 -3.33 -26.40 3.83
C GLY A 257 -2.21 -25.89 2.92
N ARG A 258 -2.34 -26.11 1.64
CA ARG A 258 -1.38 -25.76 0.58
C ARG A 258 -1.64 -24.40 -0.09
N ILE A 259 -2.56 -23.63 0.45
CA ILE A 259 -2.96 -22.34 -0.09
C ILE A 259 -2.54 -21.23 0.88
N ALA A 260 -1.75 -20.27 0.40
CA ALA A 260 -1.38 -19.06 1.13
C ALA A 260 -1.97 -17.81 0.48
N LEU A 261 -2.19 -16.77 1.28
CA LEU A 261 -2.59 -15.43 0.80
C LEU A 261 -1.54 -14.40 1.19
N VAL A 262 -1.32 -13.40 0.32
CA VAL A 262 -0.41 -12.28 0.57
C VAL A 262 -1.06 -10.94 0.18
N GLY A 263 -0.66 -9.87 0.85
CA GLY A 263 -1.13 -8.53 0.56
C GLY A 263 -2.64 -8.36 0.70
N ASP A 264 -3.24 -7.59 -0.21
CA ASP A 264 -4.68 -7.29 -0.17
C ASP A 264 -5.58 -8.53 -0.34
N ALA A 265 -5.04 -9.62 -0.87
CA ALA A 265 -5.74 -10.91 -0.89
C ALA A 265 -5.95 -11.48 0.52
N ALA A 266 -5.00 -11.28 1.43
CA ALA A 266 -5.09 -11.69 2.83
C ALA A 266 -5.75 -10.62 3.72
N HIS A 267 -5.39 -9.35 3.54
CA HIS A 267 -5.69 -8.28 4.50
C HIS A 267 -5.72 -6.90 3.82
N SER A 268 -6.82 -6.53 3.24
CA SER A 268 -6.94 -5.20 2.66
C SER A 268 -6.87 -4.10 3.73
N LEU A 269 -6.14 -3.03 3.42
CA LEU A 269 -5.83 -1.94 4.32
C LEU A 269 -6.51 -0.63 3.88
N ARG A 270 -6.92 0.19 4.87
CA ARG A 270 -7.24 1.59 4.59
C ARG A 270 -5.96 2.35 4.21
N PRO A 271 -6.00 3.34 3.30
CA PRO A 271 -4.79 3.97 2.74
C PRO A 271 -4.06 4.95 3.68
N HIS A 272 -4.59 5.20 4.88
CA HIS A 272 -4.19 6.32 5.74
C HIS A 272 -2.75 6.28 6.27
N MET A 273 -2.10 5.11 6.28
CA MET A 273 -0.70 4.96 6.68
C MET A 273 0.24 4.64 5.50
N ALA A 274 -0.29 4.58 4.28
CA ALA A 274 0.48 4.23 3.08
C ALA A 274 1.28 2.90 3.20
N GLN A 275 0.72 1.88 3.88
CA GLN A 275 1.41 0.62 4.18
C GLN A 275 0.97 -0.58 3.34
N GLY A 276 0.01 -0.44 2.43
CA GLY A 276 -0.49 -1.58 1.64
C GLY A 276 0.62 -2.32 0.88
N ALA A 277 1.40 -1.60 0.09
CA ALA A 277 2.52 -2.19 -0.64
C ALA A 277 3.62 -2.75 0.29
N ALA A 278 3.92 -2.05 1.40
CA ALA A 278 4.91 -2.50 2.35
C ALA A 278 4.51 -3.83 3.02
N MET A 279 3.23 -3.97 3.42
CA MET A 279 2.75 -5.21 4.03
C MET A 279 2.75 -6.36 3.02
N ALA A 280 2.37 -6.12 1.77
CA ALA A 280 2.43 -7.12 0.71
C ALA A 280 3.87 -7.61 0.44
N LEU A 281 4.84 -6.69 0.43
CA LEU A 281 6.26 -7.03 0.29
C LEU A 281 6.78 -7.84 1.49
N GLU A 282 6.40 -7.45 2.72
CA GLU A 282 6.75 -8.19 3.93
C GLU A 282 6.13 -9.61 3.92
N ASP A 283 4.90 -9.75 3.45
CA ASP A 283 4.23 -11.04 3.33
C ASP A 283 4.97 -11.94 2.35
N ALA A 284 5.23 -11.42 1.14
CA ALA A 284 5.94 -12.18 0.12
C ALA A 284 7.34 -12.63 0.60
N TRP A 285 8.06 -11.72 1.26
CA TRP A 285 9.37 -12.01 1.83
C TRP A 285 9.29 -13.11 2.90
N ARG A 286 8.36 -12.99 3.86
CA ARG A 286 8.20 -13.94 4.95
C ARG A 286 7.70 -15.31 4.47
N LEU A 287 6.78 -15.31 3.51
CA LEU A 287 6.33 -16.57 2.91
C LEU A 287 7.48 -17.27 2.19
N ALA A 288 8.25 -16.54 1.38
CA ALA A 288 9.42 -17.10 0.70
C ALA A 288 10.48 -17.62 1.66
N ASP A 289 10.75 -16.89 2.75
CA ASP A 289 11.70 -17.28 3.80
C ASP A 289 11.29 -18.60 4.49
N ASN A 290 9.97 -18.80 4.73
CA ASN A 290 9.44 -20.04 5.30
C ASN A 290 9.36 -21.20 4.29
N LEU A 291 9.21 -20.90 3.00
CA LEU A 291 9.19 -21.90 1.90
C LEU A 291 10.59 -22.18 1.35
N ALA A 292 11.63 -21.58 1.91
CA ALA A 292 12.99 -21.74 1.42
C ALA A 292 13.41 -23.23 1.45
N TRP A 293 14.02 -23.66 0.34
CA TRP A 293 14.58 -25.00 0.22
C TRP A 293 15.80 -25.13 1.12
N LYS A 294 15.73 -26.11 2.05
CA LYS A 294 16.90 -26.56 2.80
C LYS A 294 17.32 -27.93 2.24
N ASP A 295 18.58 -28.04 1.93
CA ASP A 295 19.17 -29.30 1.45
C ASP A 295 18.46 -29.95 0.25
N TYR A 296 17.99 -29.08 -0.71
CA TYR A 296 17.23 -29.45 -1.90
C TYR A 296 15.86 -30.11 -1.62
N GLN A 297 15.37 -30.03 -0.41
CA GLN A 297 14.00 -30.43 -0.06
C GLN A 297 13.18 -29.24 0.40
N LEU A 298 11.95 -29.15 -0.10
CA LEU A 298 10.97 -28.22 0.43
C LEU A 298 10.59 -28.72 1.83
N ASP A 299 10.74 -27.87 2.85
CA ASP A 299 10.10 -28.12 4.15
C ASP A 299 8.61 -28.38 3.90
N ASP A 300 7.93 -29.10 4.82
CA ASP A 300 6.49 -29.32 4.67
C ASP A 300 5.78 -27.99 4.36
N PRO A 301 5.21 -27.85 3.14
CA PRO A 301 4.64 -26.59 2.72
C PRO A 301 3.44 -26.18 3.59
N ILE A 302 2.72 -27.11 4.19
CA ILE A 302 1.60 -26.84 5.09
C ILE A 302 2.12 -26.17 6.35
N GLU A 303 3.17 -26.74 6.94
CA GLU A 303 3.81 -26.20 8.13
C GLU A 303 4.49 -24.84 7.84
N SER A 304 5.09 -24.69 6.66
CA SER A 304 5.70 -23.42 6.22
C SER A 304 4.66 -22.30 6.10
N ILE A 305 3.49 -22.61 5.55
CA ILE A 305 2.38 -21.65 5.44
C ILE A 305 1.82 -21.32 6.83
N ARG A 306 1.71 -22.30 7.73
CA ARG A 306 1.28 -22.06 9.11
C ARG A 306 2.23 -21.11 9.84
N ARG A 307 3.56 -21.37 9.78
CA ARG A 307 4.60 -20.50 10.38
C ARG A 307 4.57 -19.08 9.81
N TYR A 308 4.38 -18.95 8.50
CA TYR A 308 4.20 -17.65 7.85
C TYR A 308 3.04 -16.88 8.47
N GLY A 309 1.88 -17.50 8.61
CA GLY A 309 0.71 -16.87 9.22
C GLY A 309 0.98 -16.43 10.66
N GLU A 310 1.63 -17.26 11.48
CA GLU A 310 2.01 -16.95 12.86
C GLU A 310 2.93 -15.72 12.98
N GLN A 311 3.87 -15.57 12.03
CA GLN A 311 4.78 -14.43 12.00
C GLN A 311 4.11 -13.13 11.53
N ARG A 312 3.01 -13.23 10.77
CA ARG A 312 2.40 -12.07 10.11
C ARG A 312 1.18 -11.48 10.80
N TRP A 313 0.26 -12.32 11.32
CA TRP A 313 -1.07 -11.87 11.69
C TRP A 313 -1.11 -10.73 12.72
N ARG A 314 -0.29 -10.80 13.78
CA ARG A 314 -0.27 -9.77 14.83
C ARG A 314 0.20 -8.41 14.32
N ARG A 315 1.23 -8.43 13.48
CA ARG A 315 1.79 -7.23 12.86
C ARG A 315 0.79 -6.59 11.91
N VAL A 316 0.21 -7.36 11.02
CA VAL A 316 -0.80 -6.89 10.07
C VAL A 316 -2.04 -6.36 10.79
N ALA A 317 -2.56 -7.09 11.78
CA ALA A 317 -3.69 -6.63 12.59
C ALA A 317 -3.39 -5.30 13.31
N ARG A 318 -2.15 -5.08 13.76
CA ARG A 318 -1.73 -3.79 14.34
C ARG A 318 -1.74 -2.68 13.29
N VAL A 319 -1.21 -2.93 12.09
CA VAL A 319 -1.23 -1.96 10.99
C VAL A 319 -2.67 -1.60 10.60
N GLN A 320 -3.56 -2.59 10.46
CA GLN A 320 -4.97 -2.36 10.13
C GLN A 320 -5.65 -1.44 11.16
N ARG A 321 -5.51 -1.75 12.47
CA ARG A 321 -6.07 -0.93 13.56
C ARG A 321 -5.48 0.49 13.60
N GLN A 322 -4.17 0.62 13.39
CA GLN A 322 -3.53 1.94 13.38
C GLN A 322 -3.92 2.77 12.15
N SER A 323 -4.05 2.13 10.98
CA SER A 323 -4.52 2.79 9.76
C SER A 323 -5.95 3.31 9.91
N GLU A 324 -6.84 2.54 10.53
CA GLU A 324 -8.18 2.99 10.85
C GLU A 324 -8.19 4.19 11.82
N LYS A 325 -7.39 4.12 12.89
CA LYS A 325 -7.24 5.24 13.84
C LYS A 325 -6.71 6.50 13.16
N ALA A 326 -5.68 6.36 12.30
CA ALA A 326 -5.11 7.49 11.58
C ALA A 326 -6.16 8.19 10.71
N GLY A 327 -6.99 7.43 9.98
CA GLY A 327 -8.08 7.99 9.18
C GLY A 327 -9.10 8.76 10.02
N LYS A 328 -9.51 8.21 11.17
CA LYS A 328 -10.41 8.90 12.11
C LYS A 328 -9.78 10.21 12.62
N VAL A 329 -8.50 10.16 13.01
CA VAL A 329 -7.76 11.33 13.53
C VAL A 329 -7.62 12.42 12.45
N PHE A 330 -7.28 12.05 11.20
CA PHE A 330 -7.12 13.02 10.12
C PHE A 330 -8.41 13.78 9.79
N GLN A 331 -9.55 13.15 10.02
CA GLN A 331 -10.87 13.68 9.66
C GLN A 331 -11.68 14.23 10.84
N LEU A 332 -11.07 14.42 12.03
CA LEU A 332 -11.72 15.00 13.20
C LEU A 332 -12.29 16.38 12.93
N ARG A 333 -13.47 16.67 13.50
CA ARG A 333 -14.24 17.88 13.33
C ARG A 333 -14.35 18.67 14.65
N GLY A 334 -14.65 19.96 14.54
CA GLY A 334 -14.94 20.83 15.68
C GLY A 334 -13.84 20.84 16.76
N PRO A 335 -14.18 20.82 18.05
CA PRO A 335 -13.21 20.89 19.15
C PRO A 335 -12.15 19.78 19.12
N LEU A 336 -12.51 18.57 18.70
CA LEU A 336 -11.56 17.46 18.56
C LEU A 336 -10.56 17.70 17.43
N GLY A 337 -10.96 18.31 16.33
CA GLY A 337 -10.06 18.74 15.27
C GLY A 337 -9.05 19.80 15.74
N TRP A 338 -9.54 20.74 16.57
CA TRP A 338 -8.66 21.73 17.19
C TRP A 338 -7.66 21.09 18.17
N ALA A 339 -8.13 20.16 19.03
CA ALA A 339 -7.26 19.43 19.95
C ALA A 339 -6.18 18.61 19.21
N ARG A 340 -6.55 17.93 18.10
CA ARG A 340 -5.59 17.26 17.20
C ARG A 340 -4.52 18.23 16.71
N ASN A 341 -4.93 19.40 16.20
CA ASN A 341 -4.00 20.38 15.67
C ASN A 341 -3.04 20.89 16.75
N LEU A 342 -3.52 21.09 17.96
CA LEU A 342 -2.68 21.47 19.10
C LEU A 342 -1.69 20.37 19.47
N ALA A 343 -2.14 19.13 19.60
CA ALA A 343 -1.28 17.98 19.92
C ALA A 343 -0.16 17.80 18.87
N LEU A 344 -0.48 17.93 17.57
CA LEU A 344 0.52 17.84 16.51
C LEU A 344 1.53 18.98 16.55
N ARG A 345 1.12 20.20 16.94
CA ARG A 345 2.06 21.32 17.10
C ARG A 345 3.04 21.09 18.25
N MET A 346 2.59 20.46 19.32
CA MET A 346 3.41 20.23 20.51
C MET A 346 4.32 18.99 20.40
N ALA A 347 3.86 17.95 19.70
CA ALA A 347 4.49 16.64 19.75
C ALA A 347 4.40 15.88 18.39
N ALA A 348 4.68 16.54 17.27
CA ALA A 348 4.55 15.93 15.94
C ALA A 348 5.42 14.67 15.80
N THR A 349 6.69 14.73 16.15
CA THR A 349 7.60 13.59 15.97
C THR A 349 7.13 12.33 16.72
N PRO A 350 6.87 12.34 18.02
CA PRO A 350 6.42 11.12 18.73
C PRO A 350 5.03 10.64 18.27
N LEU A 351 4.19 11.51 17.71
CA LEU A 351 2.87 11.13 17.22
C LEU A 351 2.90 10.53 15.81
N LEU A 352 3.81 10.99 14.96
CA LEU A 352 3.89 10.61 13.54
C LEU A 352 4.93 9.53 13.27
N ASP A 353 6.02 9.49 14.06
CA ASP A 353 7.05 8.49 13.91
C ASP A 353 6.57 7.11 14.36
N GLN A 354 6.90 6.09 13.60
CA GLN A 354 6.43 4.72 13.82
C GLN A 354 7.59 3.71 13.88
N PRO A 355 8.47 3.77 14.93
CA PRO A 355 9.65 2.91 15.02
C PRO A 355 9.30 1.41 14.91
N TRP A 356 8.22 0.97 15.56
CA TRP A 356 7.75 -0.42 15.51
C TRP A 356 7.40 -0.90 14.08
N LEU A 357 7.06 0.04 13.18
CA LEU A 357 6.69 -0.25 11.81
C LEU A 357 7.91 -0.29 10.89
N TYR A 358 8.83 0.66 11.06
CA TYR A 358 9.98 0.86 10.19
C TYR A 358 11.19 -0.01 10.55
N SER A 359 11.33 -0.43 11.81
CA SER A 359 12.47 -1.19 12.34
C SER A 359 12.39 -2.71 12.12
N VAL A 360 11.49 -3.20 11.30
CA VAL A 360 11.37 -4.66 11.09
C VAL A 360 12.61 -5.20 10.40
N SER A 361 13.32 -6.05 11.10
CA SER A 361 14.48 -6.79 10.60
C SER A 361 14.05 -7.70 9.46
N GLY A 362 14.54 -7.42 8.27
CA GLY A 362 14.39 -8.32 7.10
C GLY A 362 15.38 -9.50 7.13
N SER A 363 16.16 -9.66 8.18
CA SER A 363 17.09 -10.77 8.33
C SER A 363 16.95 -11.37 9.72
N ASN A 364 16.74 -12.68 9.80
CA ASN A 364 17.37 -13.41 10.89
C ASN A 364 18.88 -13.20 10.72
N SER A 365 19.45 -12.19 11.39
CA SER A 365 20.82 -12.29 11.83
C SER A 365 20.84 -13.57 12.67
N ARG A 366 21.38 -14.63 12.12
CA ARG A 366 21.82 -15.79 12.89
C ARG A 366 22.86 -15.21 13.86
N GLU A 367 22.43 -14.87 15.05
CA GLU A 367 23.33 -14.82 16.17
C GLU A 367 23.70 -16.26 16.46
N HIS A 368 24.97 -16.54 16.27
CA HIS A 368 25.66 -17.77 16.69
C HIS A 368 25.70 -17.84 18.20
#